data_37a981b6525e4bc21fbebe124fdf724b
#
_entry.id   37a981b6525e4bc21fbebe124fdf724b
#
_cell.length_a   1.000
_cell.length_b   1.000
_cell.length_c   1.000
_cell.angle_alpha   90.00
_cell.angle_beta   90.00
_cell.angle_gamma   90.00
#
_symmetry.space_group_name_H-M   'P 1'
#
loop_
_entity.id
_entity.type
_entity.pdbx_description
1 polymer ?
#
loop_
_entity_poly.entity_id
_entity_poly.type
_entity_poly.pdbx_seq_one_letter_code
_entity_poly.pdbx_strand_id
1 'polypeptide(L)'
;QEHTMARVEDSPWAIPVAQIASRAGQSKPIDADFPAPSGIGDSIVGIKEGEPVHVSGQFDSIVDGLIFTGRLVAPFVSECTRCLKPIDEDWPVDVTVFFPYESGQDKANGKGGKSKQDDEIDIIAGEDESEDTYPLLENGAFADIEAMIRDTLVESLPLQPLCRPDCRGLCSQCGADLNEDPDHHHDVTDIRFAGLAGLKAQ
;
A
#
# COMPACT_ATOMS: atom_id res chain seq x y z
N GLN A 1 -26.08 -3.36 -26.67
CA GLN A 1 -25.41 -2.93 -25.42
C GLN A 1 -24.09 -2.28 -25.85
N GLU A 2 -24.10 -0.97 -25.97
CA GLU A 2 -22.92 -0.16 -26.24
C GLU A 2 -22.06 -0.19 -24.98
N HIS A 3 -20.91 -0.87 -25.05
CA HIS A 3 -19.82 -0.67 -24.11
C HIS A 3 -19.24 0.73 -24.37
N THR A 4 -19.75 1.71 -23.66
CA THR A 4 -19.10 3.02 -23.56
C THR A 4 -17.77 2.78 -22.82
N MET A 5 -16.66 2.76 -23.58
CA MET A 5 -15.33 2.80 -22.96
C MET A 5 -15.26 4.10 -22.18
N ALA A 6 -15.15 3.99 -20.86
CA ALA A 6 -14.90 5.14 -19.98
C ALA A 6 -13.62 5.82 -20.49
N ARG A 7 -13.68 7.12 -20.72
CA ARG A 7 -12.50 7.90 -21.11
C ARG A 7 -11.60 8.03 -19.89
N VAL A 8 -10.31 8.06 -20.11
CA VAL A 8 -9.31 8.27 -19.04
C VAL A 8 -9.61 9.56 -18.25
N GLU A 9 -10.08 10.59 -18.94
CA GLU A 9 -10.51 11.87 -18.35
C GLU A 9 -11.66 11.72 -17.32
N ASP A 10 -12.43 10.64 -17.37
CA ASP A 10 -13.56 10.38 -16.47
C ASP A 10 -13.12 9.62 -15.20
N SER A 11 -11.85 9.17 -15.12
CA SER A 11 -11.30 8.54 -13.91
C SER A 11 -11.06 9.58 -12.83
N PRO A 12 -11.54 9.38 -11.60
CA PRO A 12 -11.28 10.31 -10.49
C PRO A 12 -9.79 10.39 -10.11
N TRP A 13 -8.98 9.43 -10.53
CA TRP A 13 -7.54 9.34 -10.24
C TRP A 13 -6.65 9.87 -11.37
N ALA A 14 -7.21 10.25 -12.52
CA ALA A 14 -6.45 10.76 -13.66
C ALA A 14 -6.03 12.21 -13.45
N ILE A 15 -4.72 12.44 -13.32
CA ILE A 15 -4.15 13.78 -13.15
C ILE A 15 -3.58 14.23 -14.49
N PRO A 16 -4.04 15.40 -15.06
CA PRO A 16 -3.52 15.91 -16.30
C PRO A 16 -2.08 16.43 -16.11
N VAL A 17 -1.12 15.81 -16.78
CA VAL A 17 0.32 16.13 -16.69
C VAL A 17 0.92 16.57 -18.02
N ALA A 18 0.13 16.65 -19.09
CA ALA A 18 0.57 17.03 -20.43
C ALA A 18 1.39 18.33 -20.48
N GLN A 19 1.14 19.28 -19.58
CA GLN A 19 1.84 20.58 -19.56
C GLN A 19 3.30 20.44 -19.15
N ILE A 20 3.63 19.46 -18.30
CA ILE A 20 4.98 19.22 -17.79
C ILE A 20 5.63 18.02 -18.48
N ALA A 21 4.84 17.10 -19.06
CA ALA A 21 5.35 15.93 -19.77
C ALA A 21 6.33 16.36 -20.88
N SER A 22 7.45 15.64 -20.99
CA SER A 22 8.53 15.91 -21.96
C SER A 22 9.20 17.28 -21.81
N ARG A 23 9.03 17.97 -20.69
CA ARG A 23 9.66 19.27 -20.39
C ARG A 23 10.49 19.14 -19.10
N ALA A 24 11.66 18.53 -19.20
CA ALA A 24 12.55 18.34 -18.06
C ALA A 24 12.76 19.64 -17.26
N GLY A 25 12.66 19.52 -15.94
CA GLY A 25 12.77 20.65 -15.02
C GLY A 25 11.47 21.40 -14.74
N GLN A 26 10.33 20.97 -15.31
CA GLN A 26 9.02 21.49 -14.93
C GLN A 26 8.42 20.65 -13.81
N SER A 27 7.68 21.32 -12.93
CA SER A 27 7.01 20.68 -11.78
C SER A 27 5.52 21.04 -11.76
N LYS A 28 4.71 20.13 -11.25
CA LYS A 28 3.28 20.33 -11.01
C LYS A 28 2.93 19.91 -9.60
N PRO A 29 2.52 20.83 -8.72
CA PRO A 29 2.05 20.49 -7.38
C PRO A 29 0.66 19.85 -7.43
N ILE A 30 0.40 18.96 -6.49
CA ILE A 30 -0.89 18.32 -6.22
C ILE A 30 -1.20 18.49 -4.74
N ASP A 31 -2.44 18.89 -4.46
CA ASP A 31 -3.01 19.00 -3.11
C ASP A 31 -4.51 18.81 -3.26
N ALA A 32 -4.97 17.56 -3.14
CA ALA A 32 -6.37 17.19 -3.39
C ALA A 32 -6.73 15.86 -2.73
N ASP A 33 -8.05 15.66 -2.57
CA ASP A 33 -8.62 14.41 -2.07
C ASP A 33 -9.04 13.53 -3.24
N PHE A 34 -8.70 12.24 -3.14
CA PHE A 34 -9.07 11.20 -4.10
C PHE A 34 -9.81 10.08 -3.38
N PRO A 35 -10.77 9.41 -4.02
CA PRO A 35 -11.43 8.27 -3.41
C PRO A 35 -10.44 7.12 -3.22
N ALA A 36 -10.48 6.47 -2.07
CA ALA A 36 -9.66 5.28 -1.82
C ALA A 36 -10.02 4.17 -2.82
N PRO A 37 -9.04 3.60 -3.52
CA PRO A 37 -9.26 2.42 -4.35
C PRO A 37 -9.75 1.21 -3.55
N SER A 38 -10.35 0.25 -4.22
CA SER A 38 -10.69 -1.04 -3.62
C SER A 38 -9.43 -1.87 -3.30
N GLY A 39 -9.54 -2.78 -2.32
CA GLY A 39 -8.50 -3.77 -2.02
C GLY A 39 -7.40 -3.28 -1.08
N ILE A 40 -7.62 -2.21 -0.31
CA ILE A 40 -6.67 -1.72 0.70
C ILE A 40 -7.02 -2.35 2.05
N GLY A 41 -6.44 -3.52 2.33
CA GLY A 41 -6.72 -4.30 3.53
C GLY A 41 -8.00 -5.12 3.46
N ASP A 42 -8.59 -5.38 4.62
CA ASP A 42 -9.80 -6.17 4.78
C ASP A 42 -10.83 -5.47 5.69
N SER A 43 -11.84 -6.22 6.18
CA SER A 43 -12.89 -5.67 7.05
C SER A 43 -12.41 -5.35 8.47
N ILE A 44 -11.23 -5.83 8.88
CA ILE A 44 -10.67 -5.68 10.23
C ILE A 44 -9.54 -4.67 10.24
N VAL A 45 -8.71 -4.66 9.18
CA VAL A 45 -7.54 -3.78 9.05
C VAL A 45 -7.49 -3.20 7.65
N GLY A 46 -7.70 -1.90 7.49
CA GLY A 46 -7.61 -1.29 6.17
C GLY A 46 -8.22 0.10 6.06
N ILE A 47 -8.38 0.49 4.81
CA ILE A 47 -9.00 1.75 4.39
C ILE A 47 -10.20 1.38 3.51
N LYS A 48 -11.37 1.91 3.83
CA LYS A 48 -12.60 1.60 3.09
C LYS A 48 -12.57 2.24 1.70
N GLU A 49 -13.00 1.47 0.70
CA GLU A 49 -13.20 1.98 -0.66
C GLU A 49 -14.08 3.24 -0.67
N GLY A 50 -13.64 4.25 -1.43
CA GLY A 50 -14.34 5.51 -1.59
C GLY A 50 -14.11 6.54 -0.48
N GLU A 51 -13.46 6.18 0.64
CA GLU A 51 -13.07 7.16 1.65
C GLU A 51 -12.04 8.16 1.09
N PRO A 52 -12.04 9.41 1.55
CA PRO A 52 -11.12 10.41 1.02
C PRO A 52 -9.68 10.13 1.43
N VAL A 53 -8.79 9.97 0.44
CA VAL A 53 -7.34 9.94 0.62
C VAL A 53 -6.79 11.29 0.20
N HIS A 54 -6.21 12.02 1.13
CA HIS A 54 -5.56 13.28 0.84
C HIS A 54 -4.17 13.03 0.26
N VAL A 55 -3.94 13.56 -0.95
CA VAL A 55 -2.67 13.45 -1.67
C VAL A 55 -2.04 14.83 -1.79
N SER A 56 -0.89 15.02 -1.16
CA SER A 56 -0.13 16.26 -1.22
C SER A 56 1.30 16.00 -1.69
N GLY A 57 1.76 16.71 -2.71
CA GLY A 57 3.10 16.49 -3.29
C GLY A 57 3.27 17.19 -4.61
N GLN A 58 4.21 16.70 -5.43
CA GLN A 58 4.46 17.26 -6.74
C GLN A 58 4.95 16.20 -7.74
N PHE A 59 4.62 16.42 -8.99
CA PHE A 59 5.26 15.74 -10.11
C PHE A 59 6.41 16.60 -10.62
N ASP A 60 7.58 16.00 -10.76
CA ASP A 60 8.77 16.63 -11.34
C ASP A 60 9.12 15.93 -12.66
N SER A 61 9.20 16.70 -13.74
CA SER A 61 9.55 16.18 -15.06
C SER A 61 11.06 16.04 -15.20
N ILE A 62 11.51 14.83 -15.53
CA ILE A 62 12.88 14.50 -15.87
C ILE A 62 12.97 14.05 -17.33
N VAL A 63 14.16 13.66 -17.80
CA VAL A 63 14.37 13.29 -19.22
C VAL A 63 13.56 12.05 -19.60
N ASP A 64 13.46 11.07 -18.69
CA ASP A 64 12.91 9.74 -18.99
C ASP A 64 11.48 9.54 -18.45
N GLY A 65 10.92 10.52 -17.73
CA GLY A 65 9.59 10.37 -17.14
C GLY A 65 9.24 11.47 -16.15
N LEU A 66 8.24 11.17 -15.32
CA LEU A 66 7.84 12.00 -14.19
C LEU A 66 8.14 11.27 -12.88
N ILE A 67 8.67 11.99 -11.90
CA ILE A 67 8.78 11.51 -10.53
C ILE A 67 7.68 12.18 -9.72
N PHE A 68 6.87 11.41 -9.03
CA PHE A 68 5.97 11.92 -8.01
C PHE A 68 6.61 11.75 -6.64
N THR A 69 6.67 12.82 -5.87
CA THR A 69 7.10 12.82 -4.48
C THR A 69 6.07 13.51 -3.64
N GLY A 70 5.59 12.85 -2.59
CA GLY A 70 4.53 13.41 -1.78
C GLY A 70 4.18 12.58 -0.56
N ARG A 71 3.02 12.90 0.00
CA ARG A 71 2.43 12.23 1.16
C ARG A 71 0.98 11.91 0.89
N LEU A 72 0.58 10.70 1.27
CA LEU A 72 -0.81 10.25 1.34
C LEU A 72 -1.25 10.30 2.81
N VAL A 73 -2.47 10.74 3.06
CA VAL A 73 -3.12 10.64 4.37
C VAL A 73 -4.49 10.01 4.15
N ALA A 74 -4.74 8.87 4.77
CA ALA A 74 -5.97 8.11 4.59
C ALA A 74 -6.60 7.75 5.95
N PRO A 75 -7.94 7.66 6.06
CA PRO A 75 -8.62 7.21 7.27
C PRO A 75 -8.41 5.69 7.43
N PHE A 76 -7.61 5.32 8.41
CA PHE A 76 -7.29 3.94 8.73
C PHE A 76 -8.16 3.42 9.85
N VAL A 77 -8.78 2.27 9.64
CA VAL A 77 -9.56 1.57 10.65
C VAL A 77 -9.00 0.19 10.92
N SER A 78 -8.93 -0.19 12.20
CA SER A 78 -8.50 -1.53 12.59
C SER A 78 -8.95 -1.87 14.01
N GLU A 79 -8.58 -3.05 14.48
CA GLU A 79 -8.70 -3.46 15.88
C GLU A 79 -7.32 -3.77 16.44
N CYS A 80 -7.10 -3.35 17.70
CA CYS A 80 -5.85 -3.69 18.39
C CYS A 80 -5.71 -5.21 18.53
N THR A 81 -4.63 -5.78 18.03
CA THR A 81 -4.40 -7.24 18.07
C THR A 81 -4.24 -7.80 19.48
N ARG A 82 -4.05 -6.94 20.49
CA ARG A 82 -3.88 -7.36 21.89
C ARG A 82 -5.15 -7.17 22.74
N CYS A 83 -5.83 -6.02 22.61
CA CYS A 83 -6.99 -5.72 23.48
C CYS A 83 -8.31 -5.61 22.73
N LEU A 84 -8.31 -5.79 21.41
CA LEU A 84 -9.47 -5.77 20.52
C LEU A 84 -10.25 -4.44 20.52
N LYS A 85 -9.66 -3.38 21.09
CA LYS A 85 -10.26 -2.04 20.99
C LYS A 85 -10.14 -1.52 19.57
N PRO A 86 -11.16 -0.84 19.05
CA PRO A 86 -11.10 -0.24 17.72
C PRO A 86 -10.03 0.86 17.67
N ILE A 87 -9.37 0.97 16.52
CA ILE A 87 -8.43 2.01 16.15
C ILE A 87 -9.02 2.72 14.94
N ASP A 88 -9.12 4.04 15.01
CA ASP A 88 -9.60 4.90 13.94
C ASP A 88 -8.70 6.15 13.97
N GLU A 89 -7.81 6.25 12.98
CA GLU A 89 -6.80 7.30 12.93
C GLU A 89 -6.42 7.67 11.49
N ASP A 90 -5.89 8.87 11.31
CA ASP A 90 -5.28 9.27 10.05
C ASP A 90 -3.95 8.55 9.87
N TRP A 91 -3.80 7.90 8.70
CA TRP A 91 -2.60 7.13 8.35
C TRP A 91 -1.76 7.87 7.31
N PRO A 92 -0.69 8.56 7.75
CA PRO A 92 0.20 9.26 6.83
C PRO A 92 1.28 8.33 6.27
N VAL A 93 1.47 8.37 4.94
CA VAL A 93 2.50 7.60 4.23
C VAL A 93 3.23 8.51 3.26
N ASP A 94 4.55 8.53 3.31
CA ASP A 94 5.37 9.21 2.31
C ASP A 94 5.56 8.29 1.09
N VAL A 95 5.53 8.86 -0.11
CA VAL A 95 5.61 8.14 -1.37
C VAL A 95 6.55 8.83 -2.34
N THR A 96 7.35 8.04 -3.04
CA THR A 96 8.14 8.49 -4.19
C THR A 96 8.09 7.41 -5.26
N VAL A 97 7.51 7.74 -6.41
CA VAL A 97 7.28 6.79 -7.52
C VAL A 97 7.64 7.39 -8.86
N PHE A 98 7.85 6.53 -9.85
CA PHE A 98 8.27 6.92 -11.19
C PHE A 98 7.20 6.58 -12.24
N PHE A 99 6.95 7.53 -13.14
CA PHE A 99 6.07 7.38 -14.30
C PHE A 99 6.91 7.56 -15.57
N PRO A 100 7.39 6.48 -16.21
CA PRO A 100 8.24 6.57 -17.38
C PRO A 100 7.47 7.12 -18.58
N TYR A 101 8.15 7.90 -19.43
CA TYR A 101 7.63 8.17 -20.76
C TYR A 101 7.76 6.90 -21.60
N GLU A 102 6.72 6.56 -22.36
CA GLU A 102 6.81 5.46 -23.31
C GLU A 102 7.96 5.73 -24.30
N SER A 103 9.06 5.02 -24.16
CA SER A 103 10.08 4.96 -25.18
C SER A 103 9.51 4.19 -26.37
N GLY A 104 9.45 4.82 -27.55
CA GLY A 104 8.86 4.23 -28.76
C GLY A 104 9.52 2.94 -29.29
N GLN A 105 10.23 2.19 -28.46
CA GLN A 105 10.94 0.97 -28.80
C GLN A 105 10.15 -0.33 -28.56
N ASP A 106 9.05 -0.33 -27.79
CA ASP A 106 8.31 -1.55 -27.51
C ASP A 106 7.31 -1.96 -28.61
N LYS A 107 7.21 -1.22 -29.70
CA LYS A 107 6.35 -1.58 -30.86
C LYS A 107 7.04 -2.43 -31.94
N ALA A 108 8.27 -2.86 -31.78
CA ALA A 108 9.06 -3.51 -32.84
C ALA A 108 9.52 -4.93 -32.55
N ASN A 109 8.79 -5.76 -31.80
CA ASN A 109 9.11 -7.19 -31.81
C ASN A 109 7.91 -8.13 -31.84
N GLY A 110 7.14 -8.01 -32.90
CA GLY A 110 6.07 -8.94 -33.28
C GLY A 110 6.17 -9.32 -34.74
N LYS A 111 7.24 -9.96 -35.21
CA LYS A 111 7.20 -10.86 -36.40
C LYS A 111 8.53 -11.63 -36.57
N GLY A 112 8.43 -12.90 -36.37
CA GLY A 112 9.03 -14.05 -36.95
C GLY A 112 10.38 -13.98 -37.68
N GLY A 113 11.30 -14.82 -37.23
CA GLY A 113 12.48 -15.20 -37.98
C GLY A 113 13.24 -16.32 -37.25
N LYS A 114 12.96 -17.58 -37.63
CA LYS A 114 13.78 -18.74 -37.23
C LYS A 114 15.19 -18.61 -37.76
N SER A 115 16.23 -18.73 -36.95
CA SER A 115 17.47 -19.42 -37.30
C SER A 115 18.29 -19.81 -36.08
N LYS A 116 18.53 -21.06 -35.94
CA LYS A 116 19.52 -21.96 -35.39
C LYS A 116 20.66 -21.42 -34.52
N GLN A 117 20.74 -22.10 -33.35
CA GLN A 117 21.94 -22.64 -32.66
C GLN A 117 23.10 -21.68 -32.46
N ASP A 118 23.25 -21.32 -31.17
CA ASP A 118 24.47 -21.54 -30.39
C ASP A 118 24.11 -21.40 -28.92
N ASP A 119 24.60 -22.31 -28.07
CA ASP A 119 24.40 -22.37 -26.63
C ASP A 119 25.11 -21.19 -25.95
N GLU A 120 24.45 -20.05 -25.86
CA GLU A 120 24.76 -19.03 -24.87
C GLU A 120 23.65 -19.08 -23.82
N ILE A 121 24.08 -19.26 -22.56
CA ILE A 121 23.24 -19.13 -21.38
C ILE A 121 22.71 -17.68 -21.39
N ASP A 122 21.52 -17.50 -21.94
CA ASP A 122 20.74 -16.29 -21.73
C ASP A 122 20.50 -16.20 -20.23
N ILE A 123 21.34 -15.41 -19.57
CA ILE A 123 20.98 -14.82 -18.30
C ILE A 123 19.80 -13.93 -18.67
N ILE A 124 18.58 -14.43 -18.46
CA ILE A 124 17.38 -13.63 -18.43
C ILE A 124 17.67 -12.59 -17.35
N ALA A 125 18.19 -11.43 -17.77
CA ALA A 125 18.06 -10.23 -17.00
C ALA A 125 16.55 -10.06 -16.84
N GLY A 126 16.02 -10.44 -15.68
CA GLY A 126 14.66 -10.14 -15.32
C GLY A 126 14.49 -8.64 -15.59
N GLU A 127 13.50 -8.28 -16.37
CA GLU A 127 12.98 -6.94 -16.37
C GLU A 127 12.61 -6.72 -14.91
N ASP A 128 13.50 -6.05 -14.17
CA ASP A 128 13.17 -5.44 -12.90
C ASP A 128 12.18 -4.32 -13.25
N GLU A 129 10.90 -4.72 -13.41
CA GLU A 129 9.81 -3.79 -13.21
C GLU A 129 9.98 -3.36 -11.76
N SER A 130 10.59 -2.19 -11.57
CA SER A 130 10.69 -1.62 -10.23
C SER A 130 9.27 -1.48 -9.72
N GLU A 131 8.96 -2.06 -8.56
CA GLU A 131 7.63 -2.10 -7.93
C GLU A 131 7.01 -0.69 -7.82
N ASP A 132 7.84 0.36 -7.87
CA ASP A 132 7.47 1.78 -7.77
C ASP A 132 7.31 2.48 -9.14
N THR A 133 6.97 1.75 -10.19
CA THR A 133 6.83 2.31 -11.55
C THR A 133 5.41 2.16 -12.06
N TYR A 134 4.81 3.27 -12.51
CA TYR A 134 3.43 3.32 -13.00
C TYR A 134 3.37 3.92 -14.40
N PRO A 135 2.52 3.40 -15.31
CA PRO A 135 2.42 3.90 -16.66
C PRO A 135 1.72 5.26 -16.73
N LEU A 136 2.13 6.09 -17.69
CA LEU A 136 1.37 7.26 -18.13
C LEU A 136 0.33 6.84 -19.15
N LEU A 137 -0.84 7.49 -19.12
CA LEU A 137 -1.94 7.24 -20.03
C LEU A 137 -2.00 8.28 -21.14
N GLU A 138 -2.62 7.94 -22.27
CA GLU A 138 -2.84 8.80 -23.43
C GLU A 138 -1.54 9.50 -23.93
N ASN A 139 -0.50 8.71 -24.18
CA ASN A 139 0.82 9.20 -24.62
C ASN A 139 1.45 10.25 -23.67
N GLY A 140 1.28 10.08 -22.37
CA GLY A 140 1.86 10.98 -21.37
C GLY A 140 0.99 12.18 -21.00
N ALA A 141 -0.28 12.20 -21.42
CA ALA A 141 -1.19 13.29 -21.07
C ALA A 141 -1.69 13.20 -19.62
N PHE A 142 -1.86 11.99 -19.11
CA PHE A 142 -2.40 11.73 -17.76
C PHE A 142 -1.50 10.78 -16.97
N ALA A 143 -1.35 11.05 -15.68
CA ALA A 143 -0.87 10.11 -14.68
C ALA A 143 -2.08 9.55 -13.92
N ASP A 144 -2.30 8.24 -13.99
CA ASP A 144 -3.30 7.57 -13.18
C ASP A 144 -2.67 7.12 -11.87
N ILE A 145 -3.14 7.69 -10.78
CA ILE A 145 -2.58 7.43 -9.44
C ILE A 145 -3.37 6.38 -8.65
N GLU A 146 -4.37 5.70 -9.24
CA GLU A 146 -5.16 4.67 -8.55
C GLU A 146 -4.27 3.55 -7.99
N ALA A 147 -3.46 2.95 -8.86
CA ALA A 147 -2.57 1.86 -8.46
C ALA A 147 -1.52 2.33 -7.44
N MET A 148 -0.93 3.51 -7.66
CA MET A 148 0.02 4.12 -6.71
C MET A 148 -0.59 4.26 -5.31
N ILE A 149 -1.81 4.81 -5.20
CA ILE A 149 -2.50 4.97 -3.91
C ILE A 149 -2.72 3.60 -3.27
N ARG A 150 -3.25 2.63 -4.05
CA ARG A 150 -3.50 1.28 -3.55
C ARG A 150 -2.25 0.62 -3.02
N ASP A 151 -1.22 0.54 -3.83
CA ASP A 151 0.00 -0.21 -3.53
C ASP A 151 0.74 0.42 -2.36
N THR A 152 0.92 1.74 -2.36
CA THR A 152 1.56 2.48 -1.26
C THR A 152 0.83 2.27 0.07
N LEU A 153 -0.51 2.33 0.07
CA LEU A 153 -1.28 2.15 1.30
C LEU A 153 -1.28 0.69 1.75
N VAL A 154 -1.39 -0.28 0.84
CA VAL A 154 -1.32 -1.72 1.17
C VAL A 154 0.02 -2.07 1.82
N GLU A 155 1.13 -1.62 1.24
CA GLU A 155 2.47 -1.87 1.79
C GLU A 155 2.67 -1.25 3.18
N SER A 156 2.03 -0.11 3.43
CA SER A 156 2.16 0.60 4.69
C SER A 156 1.32 0.04 5.82
N LEU A 157 0.32 -0.83 5.53
CA LEU A 157 -0.58 -1.36 6.56
C LEU A 157 0.18 -2.16 7.61
N PRO A 158 -0.07 -1.91 8.92
CA PRO A 158 0.59 -2.62 9.98
C PRO A 158 0.11 -4.07 10.06
N LEU A 159 1.04 -5.03 10.09
CA LEU A 159 0.73 -6.45 10.29
C LEU A 159 0.11 -6.73 11.67
N GLN A 160 0.44 -5.92 12.66
CA GLN A 160 -0.06 -6.04 14.03
C GLN A 160 -0.42 -4.64 14.56
N PRO A 161 -1.61 -4.13 14.24
CA PRO A 161 -2.06 -2.85 14.75
C PRO A 161 -2.22 -2.91 16.28
N LEU A 162 -1.71 -1.88 16.95
CA LEU A 162 -1.77 -1.73 18.40
C LEU A 162 -2.36 -0.37 18.75
N CYS A 163 -3.33 -0.31 19.66
CA CYS A 163 -3.90 0.96 20.14
C CYS A 163 -2.84 1.84 20.84
N ARG A 164 -1.76 1.24 21.32
CA ARG A 164 -0.56 1.89 21.88
C ARG A 164 0.59 0.89 21.96
N PRO A 165 1.85 1.32 21.89
CA PRO A 165 3.02 0.42 21.88
C PRO A 165 3.12 -0.48 23.10
N ASP A 166 2.68 -0.02 24.27
CA ASP A 166 2.74 -0.68 25.57
C ASP A 166 1.43 -1.42 25.93
N CYS A 167 0.53 -1.63 24.98
CA CYS A 167 -0.74 -2.33 25.22
C CYS A 167 -0.49 -3.71 25.82
N ARG A 168 -1.06 -3.97 27.01
CA ARG A 168 -0.94 -5.25 27.71
C ARG A 168 -1.91 -6.31 27.22
N GLY A 169 -2.95 -5.89 26.50
CA GLY A 169 -3.94 -6.80 25.94
C GLY A 169 -4.98 -7.28 26.95
N LEU A 170 -5.62 -8.39 26.58
CA LEU A 170 -6.61 -9.07 27.42
C LEU A 170 -5.99 -10.25 28.12
N CYS A 171 -6.48 -10.57 29.32
CA CYS A 171 -6.13 -11.79 30.01
C CYS A 171 -6.59 -13.01 29.21
N SER A 172 -5.69 -13.94 28.92
CA SER A 172 -5.97 -15.15 28.14
C SER A 172 -6.94 -16.12 28.80
N GLN A 173 -7.23 -15.95 30.10
CA GLN A 173 -8.07 -16.83 30.86
C GLN A 173 -9.51 -16.33 31.06
N CYS A 174 -9.65 -15.01 31.32
CA CYS A 174 -10.95 -14.42 31.61
C CYS A 174 -11.34 -13.26 30.71
N GLY A 175 -10.43 -12.80 29.83
CA GLY A 175 -10.70 -11.67 28.93
C GLY A 175 -10.66 -10.29 29.61
N ALA A 176 -10.25 -10.17 30.86
CA ALA A 176 -10.10 -8.89 31.53
C ALA A 176 -9.05 -8.02 30.82
N ASP A 177 -9.29 -6.73 30.72
CA ASP A 177 -8.35 -5.77 30.12
C ASP A 177 -7.18 -5.48 31.09
N LEU A 178 -6.01 -6.01 30.72
CA LEU A 178 -4.77 -5.84 31.52
C LEU A 178 -4.21 -4.41 31.46
N ASN A 179 -4.78 -3.54 30.63
CA ASN A 179 -4.46 -2.11 30.64
C ASN A 179 -5.19 -1.36 31.74
N GLU A 180 -6.37 -1.86 32.14
CA GLU A 180 -7.18 -1.29 33.22
C GLU A 180 -6.81 -1.89 34.59
N ASP A 181 -6.46 -3.19 34.60
CA ASP A 181 -6.01 -3.90 35.81
C ASP A 181 -4.64 -4.55 35.55
N PRO A 182 -3.55 -3.79 35.72
CA PRO A 182 -2.19 -4.26 35.47
C PRO A 182 -1.73 -5.39 36.40
N ASP A 183 -2.33 -5.50 37.60
CA ASP A 183 -1.97 -6.47 38.62
C ASP A 183 -2.89 -7.72 38.57
N HIS A 184 -3.78 -7.76 37.57
CA HIS A 184 -4.66 -8.88 37.36
C HIS A 184 -3.89 -10.19 37.17
N HIS A 185 -4.19 -11.19 37.97
CA HIS A 185 -3.57 -12.52 37.91
C HIS A 185 -4.57 -13.59 38.29
N HIS A 186 -4.26 -14.80 37.89
CA HIS A 186 -5.01 -16.00 38.27
C HIS A 186 -4.06 -16.99 38.91
N ASP A 187 -4.49 -17.56 40.05
CA ASP A 187 -3.82 -18.71 40.65
C ASP A 187 -4.18 -19.97 39.85
N VAL A 188 -3.48 -20.18 38.73
CA VAL A 188 -3.74 -21.34 37.88
C VAL A 188 -2.70 -22.40 38.09
N THR A 189 -3.13 -23.50 38.65
CA THR A 189 -2.37 -24.75 38.63
C THR A 189 -2.64 -25.45 37.29
N ASP A 190 -1.61 -25.61 36.44
CA ASP A 190 -1.73 -26.41 35.22
C ASP A 190 -2.21 -27.81 35.62
N ILE A 191 -3.30 -28.27 35.00
CA ILE A 191 -3.94 -29.54 35.31
C ILE A 191 -2.96 -30.73 35.26
N ARG A 192 -1.91 -30.61 34.44
CA ARG A 192 -0.86 -31.63 34.34
C ARG A 192 0.01 -31.70 35.59
N PHE A 193 0.07 -30.65 36.39
CA PHE A 193 0.82 -30.53 37.64
C PHE A 193 -0.06 -30.51 38.88
N ALA A 194 -1.38 -30.65 38.71
CA ALA A 194 -2.34 -30.66 39.83
C ALA A 194 -2.00 -31.72 40.90
N GLY A 195 -1.45 -32.87 40.46
CA GLY A 195 -0.98 -33.94 41.39
C GLY A 195 0.23 -33.55 42.27
N LEU A 196 0.96 -32.47 41.89
CA LEU A 196 2.13 -31.97 42.66
C LEU A 196 1.75 -30.90 43.68
N ALA A 197 0.51 -30.41 43.67
CA ALA A 197 0.04 -29.35 44.58
C ALA A 197 0.12 -29.73 46.08
N GLY A 198 0.21 -31.02 46.39
CA GLY A 198 0.35 -31.53 47.77
C GLY A 198 1.80 -31.74 48.23
N LEU A 199 2.81 -31.54 47.36
CA LEU A 199 4.21 -31.72 47.72
C LEU A 199 4.72 -30.48 48.44
N LYS A 200 4.92 -30.60 49.76
CA LYS A 200 5.62 -29.60 50.57
C LYS A 200 7.12 -29.87 50.47
N ALA A 201 7.90 -28.90 50.01
CA ALA A 201 9.34 -28.94 50.15
C ALA A 201 9.69 -28.96 51.67
N GLN A 202 10.44 -29.96 52.09
CA GLN A 202 10.98 -30.04 53.45
C GLN A 202 12.26 -29.19 53.54
#